data_176c946d7e8e5b96998959b480357d77
#
_entry.id   176c946d7e8e5b96998959b480357d77
#
_cell.length_a   1.000
_cell.length_b   1.000
_cell.length_c   1.000
_cell.angle_alpha   90.00
_cell.angle_beta   90.00
_cell.angle_gamma   90.00
#
_symmetry.space_group_name_H-M   'P 1'
#
loop_
_entity.id
_entity.type
_entity.pdbx_description
1 polymer ?
#
loop_
_entity_poly.entity_id
_entity_poly.type
_entity_poly.pdbx_seq_one_letter_code
_entity_poly.pdbx_strand_id
1 'polypeptide(L)'
;ANVPHDSGPFARIPYKILACPVMHGAQRVHGVLVLFKRLHSPDFDLRQVRIVELLGRRVAYILMNSYDPSTGLLTRPAFEKRTNAVLTPQTLQKDNCVIYVDIDRLHVLNENLGMHVGDSVIVGVAESIRQSLSPRMLAARISGDRFAIFVPETSIDTTEDIAENLRLSFE
;
A
#
# COMPACT_ATOMS: atom_id res chain seq x y z
N ALA A 1 -20.71 19.36 4.58
CA ALA A 1 -21.35 20.37 3.73
C ALA A 1 -22.48 19.69 2.97
N ASN A 2 -23.73 20.16 3.20
CA ASN A 2 -24.88 19.73 2.40
C ASN A 2 -24.70 20.31 0.99
N VAL A 3 -24.56 19.46 0.00
CA VAL A 3 -24.59 19.86 -1.40
C VAL A 3 -26.06 20.06 -1.79
N PRO A 4 -26.46 21.21 -2.35
CA PRO A 4 -27.82 21.45 -2.77
C PRO A 4 -28.23 20.50 -3.89
N HIS A 5 -29.45 19.97 -3.82
CA HIS A 5 -29.94 18.85 -4.61
C HIS A 5 -30.33 19.18 -6.05
N ASP A 6 -30.14 20.43 -6.54
CA ASP A 6 -30.92 20.90 -7.68
C ASP A 6 -30.20 21.37 -8.94
N SER A 7 -28.89 21.18 -9.08
CA SER A 7 -28.24 21.59 -10.33
C SER A 7 -26.93 20.85 -10.59
N GLY A 8 -26.92 19.91 -11.52
CA GLY A 8 -25.72 19.29 -12.04
C GLY A 8 -25.85 17.80 -12.38
N PRO A 9 -24.81 17.17 -12.92
CA PRO A 9 -24.80 15.74 -13.31
C PRO A 9 -25.12 14.77 -12.16
N PHE A 10 -25.15 15.24 -10.90
CA PHE A 10 -25.46 14.48 -9.69
C PHE A 10 -26.93 14.59 -9.23
N ALA A 11 -27.80 15.29 -9.93
CA ALA A 11 -29.21 15.53 -9.57
C ALA A 11 -30.08 14.25 -9.48
N ARG A 12 -29.52 13.07 -9.75
CA ARG A 12 -30.24 11.78 -9.74
C ARG A 12 -29.64 10.71 -8.84
N ILE A 13 -28.79 11.09 -7.89
CA ILE A 13 -28.27 10.10 -6.95
C ILE A 13 -29.34 9.84 -5.86
N PRO A 14 -29.94 8.64 -5.80
CA PRO A 14 -31.04 8.34 -4.85
C PRO A 14 -30.51 8.10 -3.42
N TYR A 15 -29.37 8.69 -3.07
CA TYR A 15 -28.66 8.46 -1.81
C TYR A 15 -28.22 9.77 -1.16
N LYS A 16 -28.27 9.78 0.17
CA LYS A 16 -27.56 10.76 0.99
C LYS A 16 -26.12 10.26 1.19
N ILE A 17 -25.15 11.14 1.06
CA ILE A 17 -23.73 10.79 1.11
C ILE A 17 -23.07 11.51 2.27
N LEU A 18 -22.33 10.77 3.09
CA LEU A 18 -21.37 11.30 4.07
C LEU A 18 -19.97 10.91 3.61
N ALA A 19 -19.15 11.89 3.26
CA ALA A 19 -17.75 11.70 2.85
C ALA A 19 -16.82 12.23 3.94
N CYS A 20 -15.88 11.40 4.39
CA CYS A 20 -14.87 11.76 5.37
C CYS A 20 -13.48 11.50 4.78
N PRO A 21 -12.61 12.51 4.65
CA PRO A 21 -11.27 12.32 4.14
C PRO A 21 -10.43 11.52 5.14
N VAL A 22 -9.68 10.55 4.63
CA VAL A 22 -8.67 9.80 5.36
C VAL A 22 -7.36 10.57 5.25
N MET A 23 -7.04 11.35 6.30
CA MET A 23 -5.92 12.29 6.28
C MET A 23 -4.80 11.87 7.21
N HIS A 24 -3.57 12.16 6.78
CA HIS A 24 -2.41 12.18 7.66
C HIS A 24 -1.88 13.60 7.82
N GLY A 25 -1.84 14.08 9.07
CA GLY A 25 -1.54 15.49 9.33
C GLY A 25 -2.55 16.42 8.65
N ALA A 26 -2.17 17.67 8.45
CA ALA A 26 -3.06 18.70 7.90
C ALA A 26 -3.08 18.76 6.36
N GLN A 27 -2.21 18.03 5.65
CA GLN A 27 -1.94 18.36 4.24
C GLN A 27 -2.11 17.23 3.21
N ARG A 28 -2.18 15.95 3.62
CA ARG A 28 -2.24 14.84 2.65
C ARG A 28 -3.47 13.96 2.85
N VAL A 29 -4.31 13.91 1.81
CA VAL A 29 -5.46 12.99 1.74
C VAL A 29 -5.01 11.69 1.11
N HIS A 30 -5.11 10.57 1.87
CA HIS A 30 -4.77 9.22 1.40
C HIS A 30 -5.97 8.48 0.79
N GLY A 31 -7.16 8.96 1.05
CA GLY A 31 -8.39 8.38 0.56
C GLY A 31 -9.62 9.09 1.12
N VAL A 32 -10.79 8.61 0.76
CA VAL A 32 -12.06 9.12 1.27
C VAL A 32 -12.92 7.93 1.71
N LEU A 33 -13.38 7.99 2.95
CA LEU A 33 -14.39 7.06 3.46
C LEU A 33 -15.77 7.60 3.11
N VAL A 34 -16.55 6.83 2.36
CA VAL A 34 -17.87 7.28 1.89
C VAL A 34 -18.95 6.34 2.39
N LEU A 35 -19.97 6.91 3.04
CA LEU A 35 -21.16 6.19 3.48
C LEU A 35 -22.36 6.68 2.70
N PHE A 36 -23.25 5.74 2.39
CA PHE A 36 -24.49 5.99 1.67
C PHE A 36 -25.70 5.63 2.52
N LYS A 37 -26.73 6.48 2.47
CA LYS A 37 -28.08 6.16 2.96
C LYS A 37 -29.09 6.36 1.83
N ARG A 38 -30.20 5.63 1.86
CA ARG A 38 -31.33 5.91 0.95
C ARG A 38 -31.85 7.33 1.17
N LEU A 39 -32.29 8.00 0.11
CA LEU A 39 -32.74 9.39 0.17
C LEU A 39 -33.82 9.64 1.23
N HIS A 40 -34.76 8.69 1.40
CA HIS A 40 -35.86 8.78 2.37
C HIS A 40 -35.45 8.41 3.82
N SER A 41 -34.24 7.95 4.05
CA SER A 41 -33.74 7.69 5.41
C SER A 41 -33.47 9.02 6.15
N PRO A 42 -33.52 9.03 7.50
CA PRO A 42 -33.09 10.20 8.28
C PRO A 42 -31.69 10.65 7.91
N ASP A 43 -31.42 11.95 8.06
CA ASP A 43 -30.07 12.49 7.83
C ASP A 43 -29.01 11.82 8.70
N PHE A 44 -27.75 12.00 8.35
CA PHE A 44 -26.66 11.57 9.21
C PHE A 44 -26.64 12.43 10.48
N ASP A 45 -26.81 11.79 11.62
CA ASP A 45 -26.73 12.45 12.93
C ASP A 45 -25.28 12.70 13.35
N LEU A 46 -25.07 13.54 14.37
CA LEU A 46 -23.75 13.89 14.89
C LEU A 46 -22.98 12.66 15.40
N ARG A 47 -23.67 11.67 15.95
CA ARG A 47 -23.04 10.43 16.43
C ARG A 47 -22.46 9.63 15.26
N GLN A 48 -23.21 9.50 14.17
CA GLN A 48 -22.76 8.81 12.96
C GLN A 48 -21.58 9.53 12.32
N VAL A 49 -21.63 10.86 12.21
CA VAL A 49 -20.51 11.68 11.73
C VAL A 49 -19.25 11.42 12.58
N ARG A 50 -19.41 11.44 13.91
CA ARG A 50 -18.29 11.21 14.83
C ARG A 50 -17.67 9.83 14.70
N ILE A 51 -18.50 8.80 14.52
CA ILE A 51 -18.03 7.41 14.27
C ILE A 51 -17.21 7.35 12.97
N VAL A 52 -17.70 7.98 11.90
CA VAL A 52 -17.00 7.97 10.60
C VAL A 52 -15.68 8.72 10.68
N GLU A 53 -15.60 9.84 11.40
CA GLU A 53 -14.35 10.55 11.65
C GLU A 53 -13.34 9.68 12.42
N LEU A 54 -13.78 8.97 13.46
CA LEU A 54 -12.93 8.06 14.23
C LEU A 54 -12.44 6.89 13.37
N LEU A 55 -13.31 6.32 12.54
CA LEU A 55 -12.94 5.29 11.57
C LEU A 55 -11.93 5.83 10.55
N GLY A 56 -12.14 7.03 10.02
CA GLY A 56 -11.22 7.68 9.09
C GLY A 56 -9.82 7.83 9.69
N ARG A 57 -9.71 8.28 10.93
CA ARG A 57 -8.43 8.37 11.67
C ARG A 57 -7.78 7.00 11.86
N ARG A 58 -8.57 5.97 12.20
CA ARG A 58 -8.06 4.61 12.37
C ARG A 58 -7.55 4.02 11.07
N VAL A 59 -8.27 4.23 9.97
CA VAL A 59 -7.85 3.81 8.62
C VAL A 59 -6.57 4.53 8.22
N ALA A 60 -6.48 5.85 8.44
CA ALA A 60 -5.26 6.61 8.18
C ALA A 60 -4.06 6.02 8.93
N TYR A 61 -4.21 5.76 10.23
CA TYR A 61 -3.16 5.17 11.06
C TYR A 61 -2.69 3.80 10.52
N ILE A 62 -3.65 2.93 10.13
CA ILE A 62 -3.33 1.61 9.57
C ILE A 62 -2.58 1.74 8.24
N LEU A 63 -3.06 2.60 7.33
CA LEU A 63 -2.43 2.81 6.03
C LEU A 63 -0.98 3.30 6.18
N MET A 64 -0.76 4.24 7.08
CA MET A 64 0.56 4.81 7.33
C MET A 64 1.56 3.82 7.90
N ASN A 65 1.10 2.93 8.79
CA ASN A 65 1.98 1.92 9.39
C ASN A 65 2.13 0.68 8.48
N SER A 66 1.36 0.60 7.40
CA SER A 66 1.41 -0.53 6.47
C SER A 66 2.33 -0.31 5.27
N TYR A 67 2.61 0.95 4.92
CA TYR A 67 3.41 1.26 3.74
C TYR A 67 4.56 2.19 4.09
N ASP A 68 5.74 1.91 3.51
CA ASP A 68 6.90 2.78 3.59
C ASP A 68 6.63 4.08 2.82
N PRO A 69 6.82 5.26 3.45
CA PRO A 69 6.42 6.53 2.87
C PRO A 69 7.24 6.95 1.66
N SER A 70 8.47 6.47 1.52
CA SER A 70 9.36 6.81 0.41
C SER A 70 9.15 5.91 -0.80
N THR A 71 8.91 4.62 -0.58
CA THR A 71 8.82 3.63 -1.65
C THR A 71 7.39 3.22 -1.98
N GLY A 72 6.43 3.41 -1.08
CA GLY A 72 5.05 2.93 -1.22
C GLY A 72 4.91 1.40 -1.14
N LEU A 73 5.98 0.66 -0.90
CA LEU A 73 5.93 -0.77 -0.62
C LEU A 73 5.48 -1.03 0.83
N LEU A 74 5.16 -2.27 1.15
CA LEU A 74 4.81 -2.60 2.53
C LEU A 74 5.99 -2.32 3.48
N THR A 75 5.66 -1.95 4.71
CA THR A 75 6.63 -2.00 5.80
C THR A 75 6.86 -3.46 6.20
N ARG A 76 8.00 -3.76 6.84
CA ARG A 76 8.32 -5.10 7.35
C ARG A 76 7.19 -5.70 8.21
N PRO A 77 6.62 -5.01 9.22
CA PRO A 77 5.53 -5.57 10.03
C PRO A 77 4.26 -5.86 9.22
N ALA A 78 3.94 -5.00 8.24
CA ALA A 78 2.78 -5.21 7.38
C ALA A 78 2.99 -6.41 6.42
N PHE A 79 4.20 -6.58 5.91
CA PHE A 79 4.59 -7.71 5.07
C PHE A 79 4.47 -9.03 5.84
N GLU A 80 5.09 -9.14 7.01
CA GLU A 80 5.02 -10.32 7.87
C GLU A 80 3.57 -10.69 8.20
N LYS A 81 2.76 -9.69 8.58
CA LYS A 81 1.34 -9.91 8.88
C LYS A 81 0.55 -10.41 7.66
N ARG A 82 0.77 -9.82 6.48
CA ARG A 82 0.04 -10.20 5.26
C ARG A 82 0.49 -11.56 4.74
N THR A 83 1.80 -11.84 4.77
CA THR A 83 2.34 -13.14 4.39
C THR A 83 1.77 -14.24 5.29
N ASN A 84 1.75 -14.04 6.60
CA ASN A 84 1.16 -14.98 7.54
C ASN A 84 -0.35 -15.20 7.30
N ALA A 85 -1.08 -14.19 6.84
CA ALA A 85 -2.49 -14.32 6.51
C ALA A 85 -2.74 -15.12 5.21
N VAL A 86 -1.77 -15.14 4.29
CA VAL A 86 -1.82 -15.96 3.06
C VAL A 86 -1.43 -17.41 3.34
N LEU A 87 -0.53 -17.64 4.30
CA LEU A 87 -0.04 -18.97 4.69
C LEU A 87 -1.11 -19.72 5.49
N THR A 88 -2.11 -20.27 4.80
CA THR A 88 -3.12 -21.17 5.35
C THR A 88 -2.65 -22.63 5.29
N PRO A 89 -3.30 -23.57 6.00
CA PRO A 89 -2.96 -24.99 5.89
C PRO A 89 -2.95 -25.50 4.45
N GLN A 90 -3.78 -24.97 3.58
CA GLN A 90 -3.85 -25.34 2.15
C GLN A 90 -2.68 -24.76 1.35
N THR A 91 -2.29 -23.50 1.61
CA THR A 91 -1.15 -22.88 0.92
C THR A 91 0.19 -23.37 1.43
N LEU A 92 0.27 -23.85 2.68
CA LEU A 92 1.47 -24.47 3.23
C LEU A 92 1.81 -25.84 2.61
N GLN A 93 0.86 -26.46 1.90
CA GLN A 93 1.12 -27.70 1.14
C GLN A 93 1.77 -27.42 -0.23
N LYS A 94 1.88 -26.16 -0.62
CA LYS A 94 2.51 -25.70 -1.86
C LYS A 94 3.81 -24.98 -1.53
N ASP A 95 4.69 -24.91 -2.51
CA ASP A 95 5.91 -24.14 -2.39
C ASP A 95 5.59 -22.65 -2.29
N ASN A 96 6.20 -22.00 -1.33
CA ASN A 96 6.10 -20.55 -1.12
C ASN A 96 7.51 -20.02 -0.96
N CYS A 97 7.87 -19.02 -1.74
CA CYS A 97 9.22 -18.49 -1.78
C CYS A 97 9.27 -17.02 -1.34
N VAL A 98 10.46 -16.61 -0.89
CA VAL A 98 10.76 -15.21 -0.61
C VAL A 98 12.05 -14.84 -1.33
N ILE A 99 11.98 -13.78 -2.15
CA ILE A 99 13.15 -13.17 -2.77
C ILE A 99 13.59 -12.02 -1.89
N TYR A 100 14.87 -12.04 -1.50
CA TYR A 100 15.51 -10.89 -0.83
C TYR A 100 16.33 -10.11 -1.84
N VAL A 101 16.15 -8.79 -1.82
CA VAL A 101 16.91 -7.84 -2.66
C VAL A 101 17.67 -6.91 -1.73
N ASP A 102 18.96 -6.75 -1.99
CA ASP A 102 19.87 -5.85 -1.26
C ASP A 102 20.59 -4.95 -2.27
N ILE A 103 20.62 -3.64 -2.04
CA ILE A 103 21.31 -2.70 -2.95
C ILE A 103 22.78 -2.64 -2.56
N ASP A 104 23.60 -3.24 -3.41
CA ASP A 104 25.04 -3.30 -3.18
C ASP A 104 25.67 -1.90 -3.09
N ARG A 105 26.48 -1.71 -2.06
CA ARG A 105 27.30 -0.51 -1.84
C ARG A 105 26.55 0.82 -1.83
N LEU A 106 25.27 0.83 -1.42
CA LEU A 106 24.48 2.06 -1.32
C LEU A 106 25.18 3.13 -0.45
N HIS A 107 25.90 2.71 0.62
CA HIS A 107 26.65 3.63 1.46
C HIS A 107 27.77 4.35 0.69
N VAL A 108 28.50 3.63 -0.20
CA VAL A 108 29.56 4.24 -1.04
C VAL A 108 28.96 5.25 -2.02
N LEU A 109 27.77 4.92 -2.56
CA LEU A 109 27.04 5.84 -3.42
C LEU A 109 26.68 7.13 -2.67
N ASN A 110 26.15 6.98 -1.44
CA ASN A 110 25.78 8.10 -0.58
C ASN A 110 26.97 8.98 -0.19
N GLU A 111 28.13 8.37 0.11
CA GLU A 111 29.36 9.09 0.44
C GLU A 111 29.90 9.89 -0.75
N ASN A 112 29.84 9.34 -1.95
CA ASN A 112 30.40 9.99 -3.14
C ASN A 112 29.45 11.00 -3.80
N LEU A 113 28.15 10.72 -3.84
CA LEU A 113 27.16 11.49 -4.61
C LEU A 113 26.08 12.16 -3.74
N GLY A 114 26.09 11.88 -2.44
CA GLY A 114 25.15 12.44 -1.48
C GLY A 114 23.89 11.57 -1.28
N MET A 115 23.27 11.72 -0.10
CA MET A 115 22.11 10.94 0.35
C MET A 115 20.93 10.99 -0.62
N HIS A 116 20.71 12.12 -1.29
CA HIS A 116 19.61 12.30 -2.23
C HIS A 116 19.69 11.37 -3.45
N VAL A 117 20.91 11.00 -3.87
CA VAL A 117 21.13 10.04 -4.97
C VAL A 117 20.76 8.64 -4.50
N GLY A 118 21.20 8.24 -3.30
CA GLY A 118 20.82 6.95 -2.73
C GLY A 118 19.32 6.83 -2.50
N ASP A 119 18.65 7.88 -2.04
CA ASP A 119 17.19 7.90 -1.93
C ASP A 119 16.51 7.70 -3.29
N SER A 120 17.05 8.33 -4.35
CA SER A 120 16.54 8.15 -5.71
C SER A 120 16.72 6.70 -6.21
N VAL A 121 17.85 6.07 -5.90
CA VAL A 121 18.11 4.65 -6.23
C VAL A 121 17.14 3.74 -5.49
N ILE A 122 16.91 3.96 -4.19
CA ILE A 122 15.94 3.20 -3.39
C ILE A 122 14.53 3.29 -4.01
N VAL A 123 14.11 4.48 -4.42
CA VAL A 123 12.81 4.69 -5.07
C VAL A 123 12.75 4.00 -6.43
N GLY A 124 13.82 4.07 -7.23
CA GLY A 124 13.91 3.40 -8.53
C GLY A 124 13.79 1.87 -8.41
N VAL A 125 14.53 1.28 -7.46
CA VAL A 125 14.46 -0.16 -7.17
C VAL A 125 13.04 -0.56 -6.72
N ALA A 126 12.43 0.22 -5.84
CA ALA A 126 11.05 -0.04 -5.40
C ALA A 126 10.04 0.03 -6.55
N GLU A 127 10.23 0.93 -7.50
CA GLU A 127 9.37 1.05 -8.68
C GLU A 127 9.53 -0.16 -9.61
N SER A 128 10.75 -0.61 -9.89
CA SER A 128 11.01 -1.81 -10.68
C SER A 128 10.42 -3.07 -10.02
N ILE A 129 10.57 -3.20 -8.69
CA ILE A 129 9.92 -4.26 -7.93
C ILE A 129 8.39 -4.19 -8.14
N ARG A 130 7.78 -3.02 -7.99
CA ARG A 130 6.33 -2.86 -8.13
C ARG A 130 5.81 -3.24 -9.50
N GLN A 131 6.56 -2.92 -10.56
CA GLN A 131 6.22 -3.25 -11.94
C GLN A 131 6.30 -4.76 -12.24
N SER A 132 7.16 -5.49 -11.52
CA SER A 132 7.33 -6.94 -11.66
C SER A 132 6.33 -7.76 -10.84
N LEU A 133 5.57 -7.13 -9.92
CA LEU A 133 4.63 -7.85 -9.06
C LEU A 133 3.40 -8.35 -9.81
N SER A 134 3.08 -9.62 -9.65
CA SER A 134 1.76 -10.15 -9.95
C SER A 134 0.76 -9.87 -8.80
N PRO A 135 -0.56 -9.93 -9.05
CA PRO A 135 -1.58 -9.60 -8.04
C PRO A 135 -1.52 -10.39 -6.72
N ARG A 136 -0.87 -11.57 -6.73
CA ARG A 136 -0.74 -12.45 -5.56
C ARG A 136 0.56 -12.26 -4.79
N MET A 137 1.53 -11.56 -5.36
CA MET A 137 2.82 -11.28 -4.72
C MET A 137 2.68 -10.11 -3.75
N LEU A 138 3.52 -10.12 -2.71
CA LEU A 138 3.65 -9.02 -1.77
C LEU A 138 5.10 -8.54 -1.79
N ALA A 139 5.31 -7.23 -1.78
CA ALA A 139 6.65 -6.67 -1.66
C ALA A 139 6.73 -5.66 -0.53
N ALA A 140 7.87 -5.62 0.14
CA ALA A 140 8.14 -4.74 1.26
C ALA A 140 9.55 -4.17 1.23
N ARG A 141 9.71 -2.99 1.81
CA ARG A 141 10.99 -2.49 2.26
C ARG A 141 11.23 -2.99 3.69
N ILE A 142 12.25 -3.83 3.87
CA ILE A 142 12.53 -4.48 5.16
C ILE A 142 13.36 -3.57 6.06
N SER A 143 14.34 -2.90 5.48
CA SER A 143 15.19 -1.91 6.13
C SER A 143 15.91 -1.10 5.05
N GLY A 144 16.51 0.02 5.38
CA GLY A 144 17.35 0.89 4.55
C GLY A 144 17.39 0.58 3.05
N ASP A 145 18.27 -0.32 2.67
CA ASP A 145 18.58 -0.77 1.30
C ASP A 145 18.02 -2.16 0.95
N ARG A 146 17.22 -2.78 1.85
CA ARG A 146 16.75 -4.15 1.71
C ARG A 146 15.27 -4.26 1.46
N PHE A 147 14.94 -5.14 0.51
CA PHE A 147 13.55 -5.44 0.14
C PHE A 147 13.30 -6.95 0.25
N ALA A 148 12.05 -7.32 0.35
CA ALA A 148 11.59 -8.71 0.28
C ALA A 148 10.35 -8.80 -0.60
N ILE A 149 10.28 -9.88 -1.40
CA ILE A 149 9.13 -10.19 -2.26
C ILE A 149 8.66 -11.59 -1.90
N PHE A 150 7.42 -11.71 -1.45
CA PHE A 150 6.78 -12.99 -1.20
C PHE A 150 6.08 -13.46 -2.46
N VAL A 151 6.42 -14.68 -2.90
CA VAL A 151 5.89 -15.34 -4.09
C VAL A 151 5.13 -16.60 -3.66
N PRO A 152 3.79 -16.54 -3.53
CA PRO A 152 3.00 -17.67 -3.08
C PRO A 152 2.80 -18.72 -4.17
N GLU A 153 2.74 -19.99 -3.78
CA GLU A 153 2.36 -21.14 -4.62
C GLU A 153 3.20 -21.24 -5.91
N THR A 154 4.51 -21.06 -5.78
CA THR A 154 5.45 -20.99 -6.92
C THR A 154 6.69 -21.83 -6.62
N SER A 155 7.18 -22.60 -7.61
CA SER A 155 8.40 -23.40 -7.50
C SER A 155 9.65 -22.53 -7.33
N ILE A 156 10.73 -23.13 -6.84
CA ILE A 156 12.02 -22.46 -6.70
C ILE A 156 12.52 -21.99 -8.06
N ASP A 157 12.49 -22.86 -9.09
CA ASP A 157 12.97 -22.52 -10.44
C ASP A 157 12.27 -21.28 -11.02
N THR A 158 10.93 -21.23 -10.92
CA THR A 158 10.15 -20.07 -11.36
C THR A 158 10.47 -18.82 -10.54
N THR A 159 10.77 -18.99 -9.24
CA THR A 159 11.14 -17.87 -8.36
C THR A 159 12.52 -17.35 -8.71
N GLU A 160 13.46 -18.22 -9.08
CA GLU A 160 14.80 -17.83 -9.57
C GLU A 160 14.69 -17.05 -10.89
N ASP A 161 13.84 -17.47 -11.82
CA ASP A 161 13.57 -16.72 -13.06
C ASP A 161 13.02 -15.31 -12.75
N ILE A 162 12.09 -15.19 -11.79
CA ILE A 162 11.56 -13.88 -11.37
C ILE A 162 12.68 -13.02 -10.77
N ALA A 163 13.51 -13.59 -9.91
CA ALA A 163 14.61 -12.88 -9.27
C ALA A 163 15.65 -12.39 -10.29
N GLU A 164 15.99 -13.23 -11.27
CA GLU A 164 16.94 -12.87 -12.32
C GLU A 164 16.39 -11.81 -13.27
N ASN A 165 15.11 -11.92 -13.67
CA ASN A 165 14.46 -10.88 -14.48
C ASN A 165 14.42 -9.53 -13.73
N LEU A 166 14.18 -9.57 -12.42
CA LEU A 166 14.22 -8.37 -11.59
C LEU A 166 15.65 -7.80 -11.54
N ARG A 167 16.67 -8.64 -11.31
CA ARG A 167 18.08 -8.22 -11.29
C ARG A 167 18.48 -7.52 -12.58
N LEU A 168 18.11 -8.10 -13.74
CA LEU A 168 18.39 -7.52 -15.06
C LEU A 168 17.65 -6.19 -15.30
N SER A 169 16.54 -5.94 -14.61
CA SER A 169 15.81 -4.67 -14.73
C SER A 169 16.52 -3.49 -14.02
N PHE A 170 17.56 -3.77 -13.24
CA PHE A 170 18.37 -2.75 -12.54
C PHE A 170 19.67 -2.39 -13.28
N GLU A 171 19.99 -3.10 -14.37
CA GLU A 171 21.16 -2.82 -15.25
C GLU A 171 20.81 -1.79 -16.32
#